data_966dfa2c25f8d20fc28daf93694e5001
#
_entry.id   966dfa2c25f8d20fc28daf93694e5001
#
_cell.length_a   1.000
_cell.length_b   1.000
_cell.length_c   1.000
_cell.angle_alpha   90.00
_cell.angle_beta   90.00
_cell.angle_gamma   90.00
#
_symmetry.space_group_name_H-M   'P 1'
#
loop_
_entity.id
_entity.type
_entity.pdbx_description
1 polymer ?
#
loop_
_entity_poly.entity_id
_entity_poly.type
_entity_poly.pdbx_seq_one_letter_code
_entity_poly.pdbx_strand_id
1 'polypeptide(L)'
;MAKEKYELRVGFFTLFALILLLYGWGWLKSFSLFDPPTVFWARFHDISGLSNNATVNIQGVRVGTVDQISFKAPEGLQDPQDNDPHTTNLPRVYCRLKVTGYKLPIPKQADITIQTLGMVGAKYIEITLPERTSEIDPIDPSVIVLGEDPVRLEMVVNNIAGKLNKVAAAISSDEAAST
;
A
#
# COMPACT_ATOMS: atom_id res chain seq x y z
N MET A 1 -41.45 23.89 -42.98
CA MET A 1 -40.06 23.72 -43.46
C MET A 1 -38.98 24.55 -42.70
N ALA A 2 -39.29 25.70 -42.12
CA ALA A 2 -38.27 26.44 -41.33
C ALA A 2 -38.03 25.88 -39.93
N LYS A 3 -39.04 25.37 -39.24
CA LYS A 3 -38.96 24.82 -37.89
C LYS A 3 -38.01 23.61 -37.78
N GLU A 4 -38.06 22.66 -38.69
CA GLU A 4 -37.24 21.44 -38.69
C GLU A 4 -35.73 21.73 -38.78
N LYS A 5 -35.34 22.79 -39.47
CA LYS A 5 -33.93 23.18 -39.61
C LYS A 5 -33.37 23.77 -38.33
N TYR A 6 -34.17 24.41 -37.50
CA TYR A 6 -33.72 24.95 -36.21
C TYR A 6 -33.60 23.83 -35.16
N GLU A 7 -34.53 22.88 -35.16
CA GLU A 7 -34.51 21.73 -34.27
C GLU A 7 -33.24 20.87 -34.51
N LEU A 8 -32.89 20.65 -35.78
CA LEU A 8 -31.70 19.91 -36.16
C LEU A 8 -30.40 20.65 -35.73
N ARG A 9 -30.37 21.97 -35.87
CA ARG A 9 -29.19 22.78 -35.46
C ARG A 9 -29.04 22.79 -33.93
N VAL A 10 -30.10 22.93 -33.19
CA VAL A 10 -30.09 22.91 -31.72
C VAL A 10 -29.68 21.52 -31.24
N GLY A 11 -30.23 20.44 -31.84
CA GLY A 11 -29.84 19.08 -31.49
C GLY A 11 -28.34 18.80 -31.74
N PHE A 12 -27.79 19.27 -32.85
CA PHE A 12 -26.37 19.11 -33.16
C PHE A 12 -25.48 19.89 -32.17
N PHE A 13 -25.87 21.12 -31.85
CA PHE A 13 -25.13 21.95 -30.89
C PHE A 13 -25.16 21.34 -29.48
N THR A 14 -26.30 20.81 -29.07
CA THR A 14 -26.43 20.13 -27.75
C THR A 14 -25.58 18.87 -27.68
N LEU A 15 -25.59 18.06 -28.75
CA LEU A 15 -24.77 16.87 -28.86
C LEU A 15 -23.27 17.21 -28.80
N PHE A 16 -22.87 18.24 -29.52
CA PHE A 16 -21.46 18.71 -29.52
C PHE A 16 -21.03 19.20 -28.16
N ALA A 17 -21.85 19.97 -27.46
CA ALA A 17 -21.59 20.43 -26.11
C ALA A 17 -21.46 19.26 -25.12
N LEU A 18 -22.30 18.22 -25.25
CA LEU A 18 -22.25 17.02 -24.43
C LEU A 18 -20.93 16.25 -24.64
N ILE A 19 -20.52 16.10 -25.90
CA ILE A 19 -19.23 15.45 -26.25
C ILE A 19 -18.06 16.22 -25.67
N LEU A 20 -18.04 17.55 -25.77
CA LEU A 20 -17.00 18.40 -25.16
C LEU A 20 -16.96 18.27 -23.64
N LEU A 21 -18.12 18.20 -23.01
CA LEU A 21 -18.23 18.04 -21.56
C LEU A 21 -17.66 16.68 -21.12
N LEU A 22 -18.00 15.61 -21.82
CA LEU A 22 -17.47 14.26 -21.54
C LEU A 22 -15.97 14.18 -21.80
N TYR A 23 -15.48 14.81 -22.87
CA TYR A 23 -14.06 14.87 -23.18
C TYR A 23 -13.28 15.67 -22.13
N GLY A 24 -13.79 16.84 -21.71
CA GLY A 24 -13.20 17.65 -20.66
C GLY A 24 -13.19 16.95 -19.29
N TRP A 25 -14.26 16.22 -18.96
CA TRP A 25 -14.32 15.40 -17.75
C TRP A 25 -13.27 14.28 -17.75
N GLY A 26 -13.11 13.58 -18.90
CA GLY A 26 -12.10 12.54 -19.06
C GLY A 26 -10.68 13.07 -18.88
N TRP A 27 -10.40 14.25 -19.41
CA TRP A 27 -9.10 14.90 -19.26
C TRP A 27 -8.84 15.33 -17.80
N LEU A 28 -9.84 15.92 -17.15
CA LEU A 28 -9.69 16.41 -15.77
C LEU A 28 -9.42 15.28 -14.77
N LYS A 29 -9.89 14.07 -15.04
CA LYS A 29 -9.66 12.89 -14.20
C LYS A 29 -8.30 12.21 -14.42
N SER A 30 -7.44 12.71 -15.30
CA SER A 30 -6.17 12.04 -15.67
C SER A 30 -6.40 10.55 -15.95
N PHE A 31 -7.36 10.26 -16.79
CA PHE A 31 -7.78 8.89 -17.07
C PHE A 31 -6.68 8.19 -17.86
N SER A 32 -5.83 7.45 -17.18
CA SER A 32 -4.89 6.51 -17.79
C SER A 32 -5.68 5.29 -18.31
N LEU A 33 -6.37 5.47 -19.42
CA LEU A 33 -7.14 4.41 -20.07
C LEU A 33 -6.27 3.31 -20.69
N PHE A 34 -4.96 3.57 -20.79
CA PHE A 34 -4.07 2.72 -21.57
C PHE A 34 -3.00 1.99 -20.75
N ASP A 35 -2.81 2.36 -19.48
CA ASP A 35 -1.86 1.66 -18.62
C ASP A 35 -2.64 0.72 -17.67
N PRO A 36 -2.59 -0.61 -17.90
CA PRO A 36 -3.22 -1.54 -16.98
C PRO A 36 -2.59 -1.42 -15.60
N PRO A 37 -3.37 -1.36 -14.53
CA PRO A 37 -2.84 -1.33 -13.18
C PRO A 37 -2.11 -2.64 -12.88
N THR A 38 -0.94 -2.56 -12.27
CA THR A 38 -0.32 -3.73 -11.65
C THR A 38 -1.06 -4.02 -10.35
N VAL A 39 -1.65 -5.21 -10.25
CA VAL A 39 -2.39 -5.65 -9.08
C VAL A 39 -1.71 -6.88 -8.50
N PHE A 40 -1.40 -6.84 -7.21
CA PHE A 40 -0.83 -7.98 -6.49
C PHE A 40 -1.31 -7.98 -5.04
N TRP A 41 -1.10 -9.07 -4.32
CA TRP A 41 -1.49 -9.23 -2.95
C TRP A 41 -0.28 -9.21 -2.03
N ALA A 42 -0.39 -8.45 -0.94
CA ALA A 42 0.57 -8.45 0.15
C ALA A 42 -0.09 -8.99 1.42
N ARG A 43 0.65 -9.80 2.20
CA ARG A 43 0.20 -10.36 3.46
C ARG A 43 0.93 -9.72 4.62
N PHE A 44 0.17 -9.38 5.66
CA PHE A 44 0.64 -8.82 6.93
C PHE A 44 0.04 -9.63 8.09
N HIS A 45 0.65 -9.58 9.27
CA HIS A 45 0.06 -10.10 10.50
C HIS A 45 -0.76 -9.01 11.20
N ASP A 46 -0.33 -7.76 11.12
CA ASP A 46 -1.00 -6.60 11.69
C ASP A 46 -0.98 -5.44 10.71
N ILE A 47 -2.13 -4.85 10.47
CA ILE A 47 -2.25 -3.68 9.60
C ILE A 47 -2.42 -2.37 10.38
N SER A 48 -2.59 -2.43 11.72
CA SER A 48 -2.67 -1.30 12.66
C SER A 48 -3.53 -0.12 12.18
N GLY A 49 -4.71 -0.41 11.62
CA GLY A 49 -5.65 0.61 11.17
C GLY A 49 -5.44 1.10 9.73
N LEU A 50 -4.70 0.36 8.89
CA LEU A 50 -4.71 0.58 7.45
C LEU A 50 -6.14 0.42 6.92
N SER A 51 -6.59 1.35 6.09
CA SER A 51 -7.94 1.35 5.53
C SER A 51 -7.96 1.03 4.04
N ASN A 52 -9.11 0.62 3.53
CA ASN A 52 -9.34 0.59 2.09
C ASN A 52 -9.13 1.99 1.51
N ASN A 53 -8.61 2.07 0.30
CA ASN A 53 -8.16 3.29 -0.38
C ASN A 53 -6.97 4.00 0.28
N ALA A 54 -6.29 3.39 1.27
CA ALA A 54 -5.03 3.91 1.76
C ALA A 54 -4.02 4.04 0.61
N THR A 55 -3.16 5.05 0.71
CA THR A 55 -2.17 5.35 -0.33
C THR A 55 -1.10 4.25 -0.40
N VAL A 56 -0.67 3.92 -1.60
CA VAL A 56 0.52 3.10 -1.86
C VAL A 56 1.58 3.98 -2.50
N ASN A 57 2.74 4.04 -1.87
CA ASN A 57 3.90 4.79 -2.35
C ASN A 57 5.01 3.84 -2.78
N ILE A 58 5.86 4.29 -3.70
CA ILE A 58 7.16 3.70 -4.01
C ILE A 58 8.21 4.79 -3.78
N GLN A 59 9.13 4.55 -2.86
CA GLN A 59 10.19 5.50 -2.49
C GLN A 59 9.64 6.92 -2.21
N GLY A 60 8.54 7.01 -1.44
CA GLY A 60 7.89 8.26 -1.07
C GLY A 60 6.97 8.87 -2.13
N VAL A 61 6.91 8.31 -3.35
CA VAL A 61 6.04 8.81 -4.43
C VAL A 61 4.75 8.00 -4.46
N ARG A 62 3.61 8.68 -4.44
CA ARG A 62 2.31 8.03 -4.56
C ARG A 62 2.12 7.40 -5.94
N VAL A 63 1.90 6.09 -5.97
CA VAL A 63 1.75 5.30 -7.21
C VAL A 63 0.45 4.50 -7.26
N GLY A 64 -0.28 4.39 -6.15
CA GLY A 64 -1.46 3.55 -6.13
C GLY A 64 -2.30 3.67 -4.87
N THR A 65 -3.15 2.67 -4.67
CA THR A 65 -4.04 2.56 -3.50
C THR A 65 -4.23 1.10 -3.09
N VAL A 66 -4.60 0.90 -1.82
CA VAL A 66 -5.09 -0.38 -1.31
C VAL A 66 -6.53 -0.55 -1.79
N ASP A 67 -6.77 -1.55 -2.63
CA ASP A 67 -8.08 -1.81 -3.22
C ASP A 67 -9.00 -2.59 -2.28
N GLN A 68 -8.45 -3.61 -1.62
CA GLN A 68 -9.21 -4.50 -0.73
C GLN A 68 -8.35 -5.01 0.42
N ILE A 69 -8.98 -5.17 1.59
CA ILE A 69 -8.40 -5.81 2.77
C ILE A 69 -9.28 -7.00 3.14
N SER A 70 -8.68 -8.19 3.36
CA SER A 70 -9.38 -9.43 3.65
C SER A 70 -8.61 -10.26 4.68
N PHE A 71 -9.35 -10.97 5.54
CA PHE A 71 -8.77 -11.99 6.44
C PHE A 71 -8.74 -13.38 5.77
N LYS A 72 -9.40 -13.54 4.63
CA LYS A 72 -9.40 -14.78 3.86
C LYS A 72 -8.36 -14.68 2.76
N ALA A 73 -7.55 -15.72 2.62
CA ALA A 73 -6.62 -15.82 1.50
C ALA A 73 -7.37 -15.76 0.16
N PRO A 74 -6.85 -15.03 -0.83
CA PRO A 74 -7.44 -15.02 -2.17
C PRO A 74 -7.33 -16.41 -2.80
N GLU A 75 -8.39 -16.84 -3.48
CA GLU A 75 -8.45 -18.16 -4.11
C GLU A 75 -7.48 -18.24 -5.30
N GLY A 76 -6.75 -19.36 -5.41
CA GLY A 76 -5.87 -19.63 -6.54
C GLY A 76 -4.50 -18.94 -6.48
N LEU A 77 -4.17 -18.23 -5.42
CA LEU A 77 -2.85 -17.64 -5.21
C LEU A 77 -1.99 -18.52 -4.29
N GLN A 78 -0.69 -18.52 -4.54
CA GLN A 78 0.28 -19.21 -3.69
C GLN A 78 0.73 -18.30 -2.54
N ASP A 79 0.52 -18.74 -1.30
CA ASP A 79 1.12 -18.13 -0.12
C ASP A 79 2.42 -18.89 0.23
N PRO A 80 3.61 -18.28 0.07
CA PRO A 80 4.88 -18.97 0.27
C PRO A 80 5.08 -19.55 1.67
N GLN A 81 4.35 -19.04 2.67
CA GLN A 81 4.46 -19.47 4.06
C GLN A 81 3.23 -20.25 4.57
N ASP A 82 2.33 -20.65 3.69
CA ASP A 82 1.15 -21.42 4.13
C ASP A 82 1.51 -22.80 4.68
N ASN A 83 2.65 -23.32 4.26
CA ASN A 83 3.18 -24.63 4.67
C ASN A 83 4.15 -24.56 5.86
N ASP A 84 4.40 -23.40 6.46
CA ASP A 84 5.27 -23.28 7.64
C ASP A 84 4.46 -23.60 8.91
N PRO A 85 4.76 -24.71 9.61
CA PRO A 85 4.03 -25.12 10.81
C PRO A 85 4.14 -24.09 11.97
N HIS A 86 5.14 -23.22 11.95
CA HIS A 86 5.34 -22.18 12.97
C HIS A 86 4.47 -20.94 12.75
N THR A 87 3.93 -20.74 11.55
CA THR A 87 3.12 -19.57 11.19
C THR A 87 1.65 -19.87 10.99
N THR A 88 1.24 -21.13 11.05
CA THR A 88 -0.12 -21.57 10.73
C THR A 88 -1.20 -20.94 11.62
N ASN A 89 -0.89 -20.56 12.85
CA ASN A 89 -1.84 -20.03 13.84
C ASN A 89 -1.77 -18.49 14.01
N LEU A 90 -0.94 -17.80 13.22
CA LEU A 90 -0.86 -16.34 13.31
C LEU A 90 -1.98 -15.69 12.49
N PRO A 91 -2.57 -14.58 12.97
CA PRO A 91 -3.53 -13.84 12.18
C PRO A 91 -2.89 -13.35 10.89
N ARG A 92 -3.63 -13.48 9.80
CA ARG A 92 -3.16 -13.10 8.46
C ARG A 92 -4.15 -12.12 7.86
N VAL A 93 -3.64 -11.01 7.39
CA VAL A 93 -4.43 -9.99 6.69
C VAL A 93 -3.85 -9.82 5.29
N TYR A 94 -4.70 -9.98 4.31
CA TYR A 94 -4.35 -9.89 2.89
C TYR A 94 -4.81 -8.55 2.35
N CYS A 95 -3.87 -7.78 1.78
CA CYS A 95 -4.13 -6.48 1.18
C CYS A 95 -3.92 -6.57 -0.33
N ARG A 96 -4.95 -6.24 -1.11
CA ARG A 96 -4.86 -6.12 -2.55
C ARG A 96 -4.36 -4.73 -2.90
N LEU A 97 -3.19 -4.66 -3.52
CA LEU A 97 -2.53 -3.42 -3.91
C LEU A 97 -2.76 -3.16 -5.39
N LYS A 98 -3.18 -1.94 -5.73
CA LYS A 98 -3.39 -1.50 -7.09
C LYS A 98 -2.42 -0.35 -7.38
N VAL A 99 -1.41 -0.61 -8.20
CA VAL A 99 -0.37 0.35 -8.60
C VAL A 99 -0.66 0.81 -10.03
N THR A 100 -0.84 2.11 -10.22
CA THR A 100 -1.19 2.71 -11.53
C THR A 100 -0.17 3.72 -12.02
N GLY A 101 0.60 4.31 -11.12
CA GLY A 101 1.55 5.40 -11.42
C GLY A 101 2.99 4.97 -11.66
N TYR A 102 3.28 3.67 -11.64
CA TYR A 102 4.64 3.15 -11.78
C TYR A 102 4.70 2.14 -12.94
N LYS A 103 5.54 2.43 -13.94
CA LYS A 103 5.61 1.66 -15.20
C LYS A 103 6.68 0.56 -15.21
N LEU A 104 7.63 0.62 -14.29
CA LEU A 104 8.68 -0.39 -14.19
C LEU A 104 8.19 -1.60 -13.40
N PRO A 105 8.72 -2.80 -13.67
CA PRO A 105 8.40 -3.97 -12.85
C PRO A 105 8.89 -3.76 -11.42
N ILE A 106 8.03 -4.09 -10.44
CA ILE A 106 8.40 -4.05 -9.02
C ILE A 106 9.16 -5.35 -8.73
N PRO A 107 10.41 -5.29 -8.25
CA PRO A 107 11.19 -6.49 -7.97
C PRO A 107 10.64 -7.27 -6.77
N LYS A 108 10.79 -8.59 -6.77
CA LYS A 108 10.38 -9.46 -5.64
C LYS A 108 11.09 -9.14 -4.34
N GLN A 109 12.29 -8.56 -4.43
CA GLN A 109 13.10 -8.13 -3.29
C GLN A 109 12.69 -6.76 -2.72
N ALA A 110 11.62 -6.16 -3.23
CA ALA A 110 11.10 -4.91 -2.70
C ALA A 110 10.49 -5.13 -1.30
N ASP A 111 10.84 -4.29 -0.35
CA ASP A 111 10.28 -4.30 0.99
C ASP A 111 8.93 -3.58 0.98
N ILE A 112 7.89 -4.25 1.46
CA ILE A 112 6.54 -3.69 1.54
C ILE A 112 6.21 -3.47 3.01
N THR A 113 6.16 -2.21 3.44
CA THR A 113 5.98 -1.83 4.84
C THR A 113 4.73 -0.97 5.04
N ILE A 114 4.10 -1.08 6.21
CA ILE A 114 3.02 -0.16 6.59
C ILE A 114 3.61 0.96 7.44
N GLN A 115 3.45 2.19 6.98
CA GLN A 115 3.95 3.37 7.65
C GLN A 115 2.82 4.31 8.09
N THR A 116 3.13 5.25 8.98
CA THR A 116 2.20 6.27 9.47
C THR A 116 2.62 7.63 8.94
N LEU A 117 1.69 8.38 8.39
CA LEU A 117 1.95 9.74 7.94
C LEU A 117 2.07 10.67 9.17
N GLY A 118 3.31 11.00 9.53
CA GLY A 118 3.61 11.74 10.75
C GLY A 118 3.42 10.88 12.02
N MET A 119 3.26 11.53 13.19
CA MET A 119 3.19 10.82 14.47
C MET A 119 1.83 10.16 14.75
N VAL A 120 0.73 10.70 14.23
CA VAL A 120 -0.67 10.28 14.50
C VAL A 120 -1.51 10.24 13.22
N GLY A 121 -0.87 10.16 12.06
CA GLY A 121 -1.54 10.26 10.77
C GLY A 121 -2.15 8.96 10.26
N ALA A 122 -2.76 9.03 9.08
CA ALA A 122 -3.28 7.88 8.37
C ALA A 122 -2.17 6.89 8.02
N LYS A 123 -2.51 5.60 7.99
CA LYS A 123 -1.61 4.54 7.55
C LYS A 123 -1.56 4.48 6.03
N TYR A 124 -0.39 4.19 5.50
CA TYR A 124 -0.15 3.97 4.08
C TYR A 124 0.86 2.85 3.87
N ILE A 125 0.92 2.32 2.66
CA ILE A 125 1.91 1.31 2.30
C ILE A 125 3.07 1.99 1.59
N GLU A 126 4.28 1.71 2.07
CA GLU A 126 5.53 2.11 1.42
C GLU A 126 6.19 0.88 0.80
N ILE A 127 6.56 0.98 -0.46
CA ILE A 127 7.33 -0.02 -1.19
C ILE A 127 8.73 0.55 -1.39
N THR A 128 9.71 -0.06 -0.74
CA THR A 128 11.12 0.32 -0.86
C THR A 128 11.79 -0.61 -1.85
N LEU A 129 12.38 -0.03 -2.88
CA LEU A 129 13.11 -0.79 -3.89
C LEU A 129 14.54 -1.05 -3.40
N PRO A 130 15.16 -2.20 -3.70
CA PRO A 130 16.54 -2.48 -3.36
C PRO A 130 17.50 -1.51 -4.06
N GLU A 131 18.56 -1.09 -3.36
CA GLU A 131 19.53 -0.12 -3.89
C GLU A 131 20.28 -0.62 -5.14
N ARG A 132 20.49 -1.92 -5.25
CA ARG A 132 21.18 -2.57 -6.37
C ARG A 132 20.50 -3.87 -6.72
N THR A 133 20.02 -3.97 -7.95
CA THR A 133 19.51 -5.21 -8.51
C THR A 133 20.18 -5.38 -9.88
N SER A 134 21.02 -6.39 -10.01
CA SER A 134 21.65 -6.76 -11.30
C SER A 134 20.65 -7.38 -12.26
N GLU A 135 19.58 -7.98 -11.72
CA GLU A 135 18.51 -8.63 -12.46
C GLU A 135 17.17 -8.31 -11.78
N ILE A 136 16.24 -7.71 -12.53
CA ILE A 136 14.90 -7.40 -12.01
C ILE A 136 14.03 -8.65 -12.21
N ASP A 137 13.84 -9.41 -11.13
CA ASP A 137 12.83 -10.46 -11.08
C ASP A 137 11.51 -9.84 -10.59
N PRO A 138 10.51 -9.64 -11.46
CA PRO A 138 9.29 -8.92 -11.12
C PRO A 138 8.42 -9.71 -10.14
N ILE A 139 7.64 -9.00 -9.33
CA ILE A 139 6.59 -9.60 -8.51
C ILE A 139 5.63 -10.36 -9.43
N ASP A 140 5.42 -11.63 -9.12
CA ASP A 140 4.42 -12.47 -9.79
C ASP A 140 3.05 -12.18 -9.17
N PRO A 141 2.05 -11.71 -9.95
CA PRO A 141 0.70 -11.47 -9.45
C PRO A 141 -0.01 -12.70 -8.89
N SER A 142 0.47 -13.91 -9.22
CA SER A 142 -0.07 -15.20 -8.72
C SER A 142 0.50 -15.60 -7.35
N VAL A 143 1.51 -14.89 -6.85
CA VAL A 143 2.17 -15.15 -5.57
C VAL A 143 1.87 -14.02 -4.58
N ILE A 144 1.54 -14.37 -3.34
CA ILE A 144 1.32 -13.41 -2.27
C ILE A 144 2.69 -12.94 -1.76
N VAL A 145 2.91 -11.63 -1.77
CA VAL A 145 4.15 -11.02 -1.26
C VAL A 145 4.03 -10.85 0.25
N LEU A 146 5.14 -11.08 0.96
CA LEU A 146 5.20 -10.83 2.40
C LEU A 146 5.44 -9.33 2.64
N GLY A 147 4.59 -8.73 3.45
CA GLY A 147 4.79 -7.39 3.95
C GLY A 147 5.33 -7.40 5.38
N GLU A 148 6.00 -6.34 5.74
CA GLU A 148 6.46 -6.11 7.11
C GLU A 148 5.40 -5.36 7.91
N ASP A 149 5.16 -5.84 9.13
CA ASP A 149 4.20 -5.23 10.04
C ASP A 149 4.68 -3.85 10.51
N PRO A 150 3.75 -2.93 10.80
CA PRO A 150 4.11 -1.59 11.24
C PRO A 150 4.78 -1.63 12.62
N VAL A 151 5.84 -0.86 12.79
CA VAL A 151 6.50 -0.68 14.08
C VAL A 151 5.55 0.10 15.01
N ARG A 152 5.16 -0.51 16.11
CA ARG A 152 4.34 0.14 17.14
C ARG A 152 5.26 0.97 18.05
N LEU A 153 5.09 2.29 18.03
CA LEU A 153 5.86 3.21 18.86
C LEU A 153 5.80 2.86 20.35
N GLU A 154 4.63 2.38 20.84
CA GLU A 154 4.44 1.97 22.22
C GLU A 154 5.39 0.83 22.63
N MET A 155 5.62 -0.15 21.72
CA MET A 155 6.55 -1.24 21.98
C MET A 155 7.99 -0.75 22.03
N VAL A 156 8.36 0.19 21.19
CA VAL A 156 9.69 0.79 21.15
C VAL A 156 9.95 1.57 22.44
N VAL A 157 9.01 2.43 22.84
CA VAL A 157 9.08 3.23 24.07
C VAL A 157 9.17 2.33 25.31
N ASN A 158 8.34 1.30 25.40
CA ASN A 158 8.37 0.35 26.53
C ASN A 158 9.68 -0.43 26.57
N ASN A 159 10.23 -0.84 25.43
CA ASN A 159 11.53 -1.51 25.37
C ASN A 159 12.66 -0.61 25.82
N ILE A 160 12.65 0.67 25.41
CA ILE A 160 13.65 1.67 25.83
C ILE A 160 13.52 1.92 27.33
N ALA A 161 12.30 2.15 27.84
CA ALA A 161 12.06 2.34 29.27
C ALA A 161 12.51 1.14 30.10
N GLY A 162 12.23 -0.08 29.64
CA GLY A 162 12.70 -1.30 30.28
C GLY A 162 14.23 -1.44 30.31
N LYS A 163 14.91 -1.06 29.23
CA LYS A 163 16.38 -1.05 29.18
C LYS A 163 16.98 0.01 30.11
N LEU A 164 16.41 1.22 30.13
CA LEU A 164 16.83 2.30 31.03
C LEU A 164 16.67 1.91 32.50
N ASN A 165 15.56 1.29 32.87
CA ASN A 165 15.35 0.79 34.23
C ASN A 165 16.37 -0.28 34.64
N LYS A 166 16.75 -1.19 33.74
CA LYS A 166 17.81 -2.18 33.99
C LYS A 166 19.16 -1.53 34.18
N VAL A 167 19.50 -0.52 33.38
CA VAL A 167 20.75 0.23 33.52
C VAL A 167 20.78 1.01 34.84
N ALA A 168 19.68 1.69 35.18
CA ALA A 168 19.57 2.42 36.46
C ALA A 168 19.73 1.49 37.68
N ALA A 169 19.09 0.31 37.63
CA ALA A 169 19.22 -0.70 38.70
C ALA A 169 20.65 -1.24 38.80
N ALA A 170 21.35 -1.44 37.68
CA ALA A 170 22.74 -1.90 37.71
C ALA A 170 23.69 -0.84 38.32
N ILE A 171 23.49 0.44 37.99
CA ILE A 171 24.27 1.53 38.56
C ILE A 171 24.03 1.67 40.06
N SER A 172 22.78 1.59 40.51
CA SER A 172 22.41 1.70 41.91
C SER A 172 22.93 0.50 42.75
N SER A 173 23.05 -0.70 42.17
CA SER A 173 23.60 -1.87 42.85
C SER A 173 25.12 -1.82 43.00
N ASP A 174 25.79 -1.17 42.04
CA ASP A 174 27.26 -1.03 42.05
C ASP A 174 27.70 0.05 43.09
N GLU A 175 26.91 1.11 43.26
CA GLU A 175 27.11 2.16 44.26
C GLU A 175 26.86 1.66 45.68
N ALA A 176 25.91 0.73 45.88
CA ALA A 176 25.63 0.08 47.15
C ALA A 176 26.71 -0.97 47.54
N ALA A 177 27.47 -1.48 46.58
CA ALA A 177 28.55 -2.44 46.83
C ALA A 177 29.91 -1.79 47.14
N SER A 178 30.03 -0.48 46.96
CA SER A 178 31.26 0.31 47.16
C SER A 178 31.30 1.07 48.49
N THR A 179 30.30 0.90 49.37
CA THR A 179 30.20 1.51 50.72
C THR A 179 30.35 0.41 51.78
#